data_f21215e92e3ef2e251c9ca41da26e4dd
#
_entry.id   f21215e92e3ef2e251c9ca41da26e4dd
#
_cell.length_a   1.000
_cell.length_b   1.000
_cell.length_c   1.000
_cell.angle_alpha   90.00
_cell.angle_beta   90.00
_cell.angle_gamma   90.00
#
_symmetry.space_group_name_H-M   'P 1'
#
loop_
_entity.id
_entity.type
_entity.pdbx_description
1 polymer ?
#
loop_
_entity_poly.entity_id
_entity_poly.type
_entity_poly.pdbx_seq_one_letter_code
_entity_poly.pdbx_strand_id
1 'polypeptide(L)'
;MDLSEINFAILVASLIVASTPLVLAALGELVVEKSGVLNLGVEGMMIIGAVSGFIVGVETGSAYIGMIAAALAGALLSLLFAFIILVMQANQVASGLALTIFGLGLAALMGHPYTGIKSPQIQTVSLPVLSDIPVIGQMFFKHDLIVYFSLIAVFGVWYFLNRMRSGLVLRSIGEDHDVAHSLGYRVISIRFLAITFGGAMAGVGGGYLSLVRVPQWTEGMTAGAGWIALALVVFSGWRPGRLLLGAYIFGGITILQLNLQAIGVNINIAILSMAPYLATILALVLISVSRLHGKRGAPGCLGKSFVK
;
A
#
# COMPACT_ATOMS: atom_id res chain seq x y z
N MET A 1 19.98 25.10 -12.42
CA MET A 1 19.90 24.72 -11.02
C MET A 1 21.06 23.76 -10.76
N ASP A 2 22.03 24.18 -9.96
CA ASP A 2 23.20 23.35 -9.69
C ASP A 2 22.85 22.20 -8.76
N LEU A 3 23.47 21.05 -8.96
CA LEU A 3 23.31 19.86 -8.08
C LEU A 3 23.62 20.16 -6.61
N SER A 4 24.35 21.23 -6.32
CA SER A 4 24.67 21.74 -4.98
C SER A 4 23.47 22.37 -4.24
N GLU A 5 22.38 22.70 -4.95
CA GLU A 5 21.17 23.28 -4.34
C GLU A 5 20.16 22.23 -3.86
N ILE A 6 20.39 20.94 -4.12
CA ILE A 6 19.51 19.87 -3.64
C ILE A 6 19.71 19.69 -2.13
N ASN A 7 18.77 20.21 -1.35
CA ASN A 7 18.78 20.00 0.08
C ASN A 7 18.48 18.51 0.38
N PHE A 8 19.49 17.76 0.78
CA PHE A 8 19.39 16.33 1.09
C PHE A 8 18.27 16.00 2.09
N ALA A 9 18.03 16.88 3.07
CA ALA A 9 16.97 16.69 4.05
C ALA A 9 15.57 16.75 3.39
N ILE A 10 15.35 17.67 2.46
CA ILE A 10 14.08 17.75 1.72
C ILE A 10 13.89 16.53 0.82
N LEU A 11 14.97 16.04 0.20
CA LEU A 11 14.90 14.86 -0.66
C LEU A 11 14.49 13.62 0.14
N VAL A 12 15.08 13.38 1.31
CA VAL A 12 14.69 12.26 2.19
C VAL A 12 13.27 12.43 2.73
N ALA A 13 12.87 13.63 3.12
CA ALA A 13 11.50 13.91 3.54
C ALA A 13 10.49 13.58 2.43
N SER A 14 10.77 14.04 1.20
CA SER A 14 9.93 13.76 0.02
C SER A 14 9.86 12.27 -0.32
N LEU A 15 10.97 11.53 -0.14
CA LEU A 15 11.03 10.08 -0.30
C LEU A 15 10.08 9.37 0.67
N ILE A 16 10.06 9.76 1.94
CA ILE A 16 9.18 9.18 2.97
C ILE A 16 7.72 9.40 2.58
N VAL A 17 7.36 10.64 2.23
CA VAL A 17 6.00 11.00 1.78
C VAL A 17 5.60 10.20 0.53
N ALA A 18 6.48 10.09 -0.47
CA ALA A 18 6.21 9.37 -1.70
C ALA A 18 6.02 7.87 -1.50
N SER A 19 6.68 7.29 -0.49
CA SER A 19 6.62 5.86 -0.19
C SER A 19 5.40 5.49 0.67
N THR A 20 4.83 6.43 1.42
CA THR A 20 3.76 6.18 2.40
C THR A 20 2.55 5.42 1.82
N PRO A 21 1.98 5.78 0.65
CA PRO A 21 0.85 5.04 0.10
C PRO A 21 1.20 3.60 -0.25
N LEU A 22 2.42 3.35 -0.73
CA LEU A 22 2.91 2.00 -1.04
C LEU A 22 3.13 1.18 0.23
N VAL A 23 3.69 1.79 1.28
CA VAL A 23 3.87 1.14 2.59
C VAL A 23 2.53 0.67 3.14
N LEU A 24 1.52 1.55 3.13
CA LEU A 24 0.19 1.24 3.66
C LEU A 24 -0.48 0.10 2.88
N ALA A 25 -0.55 0.21 1.56
CA ALA A 25 -1.15 -0.81 0.71
C ALA A 25 -0.42 -2.16 0.81
N ALA A 26 0.91 -2.15 0.71
CA ALA A 26 1.72 -3.36 0.79
C ALA A 26 1.67 -4.01 2.18
N LEU A 27 1.57 -3.21 3.25
CA LEU A 27 1.43 -3.74 4.60
C LEU A 27 0.10 -4.45 4.81
N GLY A 28 -0.99 -3.89 4.28
CA GLY A 28 -2.30 -4.52 4.24
C GLY A 28 -2.26 -5.84 3.47
N GLU A 29 -1.70 -5.81 2.27
CA GLU A 29 -1.59 -6.99 1.41
C GLU A 29 -0.69 -8.08 2.02
N LEU A 30 0.38 -7.71 2.72
CA LEU A 30 1.22 -8.66 3.45
C LEU A 30 0.41 -9.47 4.48
N VAL A 31 -0.53 -8.86 5.17
CA VAL A 31 -1.42 -9.57 6.12
C VAL A 31 -2.39 -10.48 5.39
N VAL A 32 -2.94 -10.03 4.26
CA VAL A 32 -3.83 -10.84 3.40
C VAL A 32 -3.11 -12.08 2.90
N GLU A 33 -1.94 -11.92 2.29
CA GLU A 33 -1.16 -13.04 1.77
C GLU A 33 -0.68 -13.98 2.88
N LYS A 34 -0.35 -13.46 4.08
CA LYS A 34 -0.01 -14.29 5.25
C LYS A 34 -1.18 -15.13 5.75
N SER A 35 -2.43 -14.82 5.38
CA SER A 35 -3.60 -15.66 5.61
C SER A 35 -3.82 -16.73 4.53
N GLY A 36 -2.99 -16.73 3.47
CA GLY A 36 -3.08 -17.67 2.32
C GLY A 36 -3.98 -17.18 1.19
N VAL A 37 -4.38 -15.92 1.17
CA VAL A 37 -5.20 -15.32 0.11
C VAL A 37 -4.34 -14.43 -0.78
N LEU A 38 -4.50 -14.57 -2.10
CA LEU A 38 -3.87 -13.73 -3.11
C LEU A 38 -4.87 -12.69 -3.62
N ASN A 39 -4.62 -11.40 -3.36
CA ASN A 39 -5.55 -10.34 -3.69
C ASN A 39 -5.01 -9.41 -4.78
N LEU A 40 -5.31 -9.69 -6.04
CA LEU A 40 -4.98 -8.83 -7.17
C LEU A 40 -5.92 -7.61 -7.28
N GLY A 41 -6.94 -7.51 -6.42
CA GLY A 41 -7.88 -6.40 -6.36
C GLY A 41 -7.38 -5.17 -5.58
N VAL A 42 -6.17 -5.23 -5.03
CA VAL A 42 -5.60 -4.16 -4.20
C VAL A 42 -5.54 -2.81 -4.92
N GLU A 43 -5.27 -2.80 -6.24
CA GLU A 43 -5.30 -1.58 -7.07
C GLU A 43 -6.71 -0.98 -7.11
N GLY A 44 -7.74 -1.81 -7.29
CA GLY A 44 -9.14 -1.37 -7.24
C GLY A 44 -9.54 -0.83 -5.87
N MET A 45 -9.06 -1.44 -4.79
CA MET A 45 -9.28 -0.97 -3.42
C MET A 45 -8.60 0.38 -3.16
N MET A 46 -7.38 0.57 -3.68
CA MET A 46 -6.65 1.84 -3.59
C MET A 46 -7.39 2.95 -4.34
N ILE A 47 -7.80 2.74 -5.59
CA ILE A 47 -8.43 3.80 -6.38
C ILE A 47 -9.83 4.16 -5.84
N ILE A 48 -10.60 3.19 -5.34
CA ILE A 48 -11.87 3.45 -4.66
C ILE A 48 -11.64 4.22 -3.35
N GLY A 49 -10.61 3.86 -2.59
CA GLY A 49 -10.21 4.64 -1.42
C GLY A 49 -9.81 6.06 -1.78
N ALA A 50 -9.07 6.26 -2.87
CA ALA A 50 -8.64 7.57 -3.34
C ALA A 50 -9.83 8.47 -3.69
N VAL A 51 -10.78 7.97 -4.50
CA VAL A 51 -11.95 8.76 -4.92
C VAL A 51 -12.91 9.02 -3.75
N SER A 52 -13.24 8.00 -2.96
CA SER A 52 -14.16 8.15 -1.82
C SER A 52 -13.60 9.07 -0.75
N GLY A 53 -12.31 8.92 -0.45
CA GLY A 53 -11.62 9.81 0.48
C GLY A 53 -11.60 11.24 -0.01
N PHE A 54 -11.33 11.46 -1.30
CA PHE A 54 -11.32 12.78 -1.90
C PHE A 54 -12.71 13.43 -1.84
N ILE A 55 -13.77 12.74 -2.30
CA ILE A 55 -15.14 13.24 -2.29
C ILE A 55 -15.55 13.65 -0.88
N VAL A 56 -15.43 12.73 0.08
CA VAL A 56 -15.83 13.01 1.47
C VAL A 56 -14.96 14.10 2.09
N GLY A 57 -13.66 14.16 1.77
CA GLY A 57 -12.77 15.20 2.23
C GLY A 57 -13.20 16.59 1.74
N VAL A 58 -13.56 16.71 0.46
CA VAL A 58 -14.04 17.96 -0.15
C VAL A 58 -15.40 18.36 0.44
N GLU A 59 -16.37 17.45 0.49
CA GLU A 59 -17.72 17.74 0.98
C GLU A 59 -17.75 18.11 2.47
N THR A 60 -16.91 17.49 3.29
CA THR A 60 -16.86 17.78 4.72
C THR A 60 -15.88 18.90 5.09
N GLY A 61 -15.03 19.33 4.15
CA GLY A 61 -13.94 20.28 4.41
C GLY A 61 -12.82 19.71 5.28
N SER A 62 -12.79 18.38 5.53
CA SER A 62 -11.84 17.72 6.42
C SER A 62 -11.15 16.53 5.75
N ALA A 63 -9.86 16.66 5.48
CA ALA A 63 -9.09 15.57 4.92
C ALA A 63 -8.98 14.34 5.86
N TYR A 64 -9.05 14.53 7.18
CA TYR A 64 -9.05 13.40 8.12
C TYR A 64 -10.32 12.54 8.02
N ILE A 65 -11.49 13.18 7.87
CA ILE A 65 -12.76 12.47 7.63
C ILE A 65 -12.66 11.75 6.27
N GLY A 66 -12.08 12.39 5.27
CA GLY A 66 -11.78 11.78 3.98
C GLY A 66 -10.90 10.53 4.10
N MET A 67 -9.87 10.54 4.96
CA MET A 67 -9.01 9.36 5.19
C MET A 67 -9.79 8.20 5.83
N ILE A 68 -10.71 8.50 6.75
CA ILE A 68 -11.59 7.46 7.33
C ILE A 68 -12.51 6.89 6.25
N ALA A 69 -13.09 7.74 5.42
CA ALA A 69 -13.93 7.31 4.29
C ALA A 69 -13.15 6.46 3.29
N ALA A 70 -11.89 6.80 3.02
CA ALA A 70 -11.00 6.02 2.17
C ALA A 70 -10.76 4.60 2.74
N ALA A 71 -10.49 4.50 4.04
CA ALA A 71 -10.34 3.22 4.73
C ALA A 71 -11.60 2.36 4.64
N LEU A 72 -12.76 2.96 4.90
CA LEU A 72 -14.05 2.28 4.87
C LEU A 72 -14.41 1.83 3.44
N ALA A 73 -14.17 2.65 2.44
CA ALA A 73 -14.45 2.32 1.04
C ALA A 73 -13.57 1.17 0.54
N GLY A 74 -12.26 1.20 0.86
CA GLY A 74 -11.36 0.08 0.58
C GLY A 74 -11.76 -1.21 1.31
N ALA A 75 -12.17 -1.10 2.58
CA ALA A 75 -12.68 -2.23 3.36
C ALA A 75 -13.97 -2.81 2.77
N LEU A 76 -14.92 -1.98 2.34
CA LEU A 76 -16.17 -2.43 1.73
C LEU A 76 -15.91 -3.18 0.42
N LEU A 77 -15.03 -2.66 -0.44
CA LEU A 77 -14.67 -3.34 -1.68
C LEU A 77 -13.96 -4.66 -1.41
N SER A 78 -13.13 -4.72 -0.37
CA SER A 78 -12.46 -5.95 0.05
C SER A 78 -13.40 -6.99 0.66
N LEU A 79 -14.48 -6.56 1.32
CA LEU A 79 -15.53 -7.47 1.79
C LEU A 79 -16.27 -8.12 0.61
N LEU A 80 -16.53 -7.38 -0.47
CA LEU A 80 -17.08 -7.94 -1.70
C LEU A 80 -16.12 -9.00 -2.28
N PHE A 81 -14.82 -8.69 -2.37
CA PHE A 81 -13.81 -9.66 -2.78
C PHE A 81 -13.82 -10.91 -1.89
N ALA A 82 -13.80 -10.71 -0.57
CA ALA A 82 -13.82 -11.81 0.39
C ALA A 82 -15.05 -12.70 0.23
N PHE A 83 -16.23 -12.12 0.00
CA PHE A 83 -17.46 -12.86 -0.25
C PHE A 83 -17.35 -13.72 -1.51
N ILE A 84 -16.87 -13.14 -2.61
CA ILE A 84 -16.72 -13.86 -3.89
C ILE A 84 -15.74 -15.04 -3.75
N ILE A 85 -14.59 -14.86 -3.11
CA ILE A 85 -13.55 -15.90 -3.06
C ILE A 85 -13.73 -16.89 -1.91
N LEU A 86 -14.31 -16.50 -0.78
CA LEU A 86 -14.43 -17.37 0.40
C LEU A 86 -15.80 -18.05 0.52
N VAL A 87 -16.86 -17.40 0.03
CA VAL A 87 -18.22 -17.95 0.09
C VAL A 87 -18.60 -18.59 -1.24
N MET A 88 -18.41 -17.85 -2.35
CA MET A 88 -18.70 -18.38 -3.70
C MET A 88 -17.56 -19.25 -4.27
N GLN A 89 -16.42 -19.32 -3.58
CA GLN A 89 -15.25 -20.12 -3.95
C GLN A 89 -14.71 -19.84 -5.36
N ALA A 90 -14.88 -18.60 -5.83
CA ALA A 90 -14.39 -18.16 -7.13
C ALA A 90 -12.86 -18.07 -7.17
N ASN A 91 -12.29 -18.11 -8.37
CA ASN A 91 -10.86 -17.97 -8.56
C ASN A 91 -10.36 -16.61 -8.05
N GLN A 92 -9.39 -16.59 -7.14
CA GLN A 92 -8.87 -15.41 -6.46
C GLN A 92 -8.25 -14.41 -7.44
N VAL A 93 -7.48 -14.89 -8.42
CA VAL A 93 -6.80 -14.05 -9.42
C VAL A 93 -7.83 -13.37 -10.33
N ALA A 94 -8.74 -14.14 -10.90
CA ALA A 94 -9.76 -13.62 -11.80
C ALA A 94 -10.69 -12.61 -11.08
N SER A 95 -11.14 -12.96 -9.86
CA SER A 95 -11.99 -12.08 -9.05
C SER A 95 -11.28 -10.78 -8.68
N GLY A 96 -9.99 -10.85 -8.31
CA GLY A 96 -9.20 -9.66 -7.98
C GLY A 96 -9.01 -8.74 -9.18
N LEU A 97 -8.67 -9.28 -10.36
CA LEU A 97 -8.55 -8.49 -11.59
C LEU A 97 -9.89 -7.87 -12.02
N ALA A 98 -10.98 -8.64 -11.95
CA ALA A 98 -12.31 -8.11 -12.25
C ALA A 98 -12.70 -6.97 -11.30
N LEU A 99 -12.37 -7.11 -10.01
CA LEU A 99 -12.62 -6.08 -9.00
C LEU A 99 -11.76 -4.83 -9.22
N THR A 100 -10.54 -4.99 -9.73
CA THR A 100 -9.70 -3.85 -10.13
C THR A 100 -10.34 -3.06 -11.25
N ILE A 101 -10.79 -3.74 -12.33
CA ILE A 101 -11.45 -3.08 -13.45
C ILE A 101 -12.74 -2.40 -12.99
N PHE A 102 -13.55 -3.07 -12.18
CA PHE A 102 -14.73 -2.50 -11.55
C PHE A 102 -14.39 -1.25 -10.73
N GLY A 103 -13.37 -1.32 -9.88
CA GLY A 103 -12.91 -0.21 -9.05
C GLY A 103 -12.45 0.99 -9.87
N LEU A 104 -11.69 0.77 -10.94
CA LEU A 104 -11.27 1.83 -11.87
C LEU A 104 -12.46 2.50 -12.54
N GLY A 105 -13.41 1.73 -13.09
CA GLY A 105 -14.60 2.27 -13.74
C GLY A 105 -15.50 3.04 -12.78
N LEU A 106 -15.74 2.48 -11.58
CA LEU A 106 -16.54 3.14 -10.56
C LEU A 106 -15.88 4.44 -10.06
N ALA A 107 -14.55 4.41 -9.85
CA ALA A 107 -13.81 5.59 -9.43
C ALA A 107 -13.82 6.70 -10.49
N ALA A 108 -13.72 6.37 -11.78
CA ALA A 108 -13.84 7.33 -12.86
C ALA A 108 -15.24 7.98 -12.88
N LEU A 109 -16.29 7.17 -12.72
CA LEU A 109 -17.68 7.66 -12.68
C LEU A 109 -17.92 8.60 -11.48
N MET A 110 -17.50 8.18 -10.27
CA MET A 110 -17.71 8.95 -9.04
C MET A 110 -16.84 10.22 -9.01
N GLY A 111 -15.63 10.14 -9.53
CA GLY A 111 -14.65 11.23 -9.45
C GLY A 111 -14.82 12.30 -10.54
N HIS A 112 -15.50 11.99 -11.64
CA HIS A 112 -15.68 12.91 -12.76
C HIS A 112 -16.20 14.31 -12.37
N PRO A 113 -17.24 14.47 -11.51
CA PRO A 113 -17.73 15.77 -11.07
C PRO A 113 -16.73 16.56 -10.20
N TYR A 114 -15.71 15.89 -9.65
CA TYR A 114 -14.75 16.47 -8.73
C TYR A 114 -13.39 16.80 -9.39
N THR A 115 -13.28 16.65 -10.71
CA THR A 115 -12.07 16.98 -11.45
C THR A 115 -11.80 18.48 -11.39
N GLY A 116 -10.56 18.85 -11.07
CA GLY A 116 -10.15 20.26 -10.93
C GLY A 116 -10.44 20.91 -9.57
N ILE A 117 -11.11 20.19 -8.66
CA ILE A 117 -11.34 20.67 -7.28
C ILE A 117 -10.09 20.34 -6.45
N LYS A 118 -9.69 21.27 -5.56
CA LYS A 118 -8.59 21.04 -4.60
C LYS A 118 -9.14 20.41 -3.33
N SER A 119 -8.42 19.43 -2.79
CA SER A 119 -8.75 18.85 -1.49
C SER A 119 -8.37 19.78 -0.33
N PRO A 120 -9.04 19.66 0.83
CA PRO A 120 -8.55 20.24 2.07
C PRO A 120 -7.18 19.66 2.41
N GLN A 121 -6.25 20.51 2.84
CA GLN A 121 -4.88 20.09 3.12
C GLN A 121 -4.76 19.46 4.51
N ILE A 122 -3.99 18.38 4.62
CA ILE A 122 -3.52 17.86 5.89
C ILE A 122 -2.29 18.66 6.31
N GLN A 123 -2.35 19.26 7.49
CA GLN A 123 -1.23 20.00 8.04
C GLN A 123 -0.10 19.07 8.48
N THR A 124 1.13 19.49 8.23
CA THR A 124 2.31 18.81 8.78
C THR A 124 2.39 19.04 10.27
N VAL A 125 2.62 18.00 11.03
CA VAL A 125 2.82 18.05 12.49
C VAL A 125 4.31 18.13 12.75
N SER A 126 4.76 19.24 13.31
CA SER A 126 6.13 19.36 13.82
C SER A 126 6.18 18.84 15.25
N LEU A 127 7.00 17.82 15.51
CA LEU A 127 7.21 17.34 16.87
C LEU A 127 8.10 18.32 17.63
N PRO A 128 7.61 18.95 18.75
CA PRO A 128 8.39 19.92 19.50
C PRO A 128 9.76 19.35 19.89
N VAL A 129 10.79 20.19 19.90
CA VAL A 129 12.19 19.85 20.25
C VAL A 129 12.89 18.99 19.20
N LEU A 130 12.25 17.94 18.66
CA LEU A 130 12.85 17.05 17.67
C LEU A 130 12.88 17.66 16.26
N SER A 131 11.90 18.50 15.94
CA SER A 131 11.84 19.22 14.66
C SER A 131 12.92 20.28 14.50
N ASP A 132 13.51 20.75 15.61
CA ASP A 132 14.50 21.82 15.63
C ASP A 132 15.95 21.31 15.44
N ILE A 133 16.13 19.99 15.45
CA ILE A 133 17.44 19.37 15.16
C ILE A 133 17.81 19.67 13.70
N PRO A 134 18.94 20.32 13.43
CA PRO A 134 19.35 20.64 12.07
C PRO A 134 19.48 19.35 11.23
N VAL A 135 18.98 19.38 9.99
CA VAL A 135 18.92 18.29 9.02
C VAL A 135 17.97 17.16 9.44
N ILE A 136 18.18 16.50 10.59
CA ILE A 136 17.39 15.34 11.06
C ILE A 136 15.94 15.72 11.34
N GLY A 137 15.71 16.91 11.91
CA GLY A 137 14.37 17.43 12.21
C GLY A 137 13.50 17.53 10.96
N GLN A 138 14.05 18.04 9.88
CA GLN A 138 13.35 18.16 8.60
C GLN A 138 13.14 16.80 7.92
N MET A 139 14.08 15.85 8.09
CA MET A 139 14.01 14.53 7.46
C MET A 139 12.92 13.64 8.06
N PHE A 140 12.72 13.66 9.39
CA PHE A 140 11.92 12.65 10.10
C PHE A 140 10.81 13.22 10.98
N PHE A 141 10.87 14.49 11.39
CA PHE A 141 10.00 15.06 12.41
C PHE A 141 9.08 16.19 11.94
N LYS A 142 9.00 16.43 10.61
CA LYS A 142 8.09 17.40 9.97
C LYS A 142 7.27 16.72 8.88
N HIS A 143 6.44 15.75 9.28
CA HIS A 143 5.54 15.02 8.38
C HIS A 143 4.09 15.15 8.81
N ASP A 144 3.19 14.71 7.94
CA ASP A 144 1.78 14.58 8.29
C ASP A 144 1.54 13.35 9.21
N LEU A 145 0.38 13.34 9.86
CA LEU A 145 0.01 12.29 10.81
C LEU A 145 -0.04 10.89 10.16
N ILE A 146 -0.35 10.79 8.87
CA ILE A 146 -0.49 9.52 8.16
C ILE A 146 0.87 8.87 7.91
N VAL A 147 1.92 9.66 7.71
CA VAL A 147 3.30 9.15 7.66
C VAL A 147 3.66 8.46 8.98
N TYR A 148 3.43 9.13 10.11
CA TYR A 148 3.69 8.51 11.41
C TYR A 148 2.83 7.27 11.66
N PHE A 149 1.55 7.33 11.27
CA PHE A 149 0.66 6.17 11.30
C PHE A 149 1.23 5.00 10.49
N SER A 150 1.79 5.24 9.31
CA SER A 150 2.37 4.19 8.47
C SER A 150 3.54 3.47 9.17
N LEU A 151 4.42 4.22 9.84
CA LEU A 151 5.54 3.66 10.61
C LEU A 151 5.06 2.84 11.81
N ILE A 152 4.07 3.38 12.56
CA ILE A 152 3.44 2.67 13.67
C ILE A 152 2.76 1.40 13.17
N ALA A 153 2.08 1.46 12.02
CA ALA A 153 1.42 0.31 11.41
C ALA A 153 2.43 -0.79 11.02
N VAL A 154 3.60 -0.44 10.47
CA VAL A 154 4.68 -1.40 10.18
C VAL A 154 5.11 -2.14 11.45
N PHE A 155 5.35 -1.40 12.53
CA PHE A 155 5.70 -1.99 13.83
C PHE A 155 4.55 -2.83 14.38
N GLY A 156 3.31 -2.33 14.31
CA GLY A 156 2.11 -3.02 14.76
C GLY A 156 1.89 -4.36 14.04
N VAL A 157 2.01 -4.39 12.72
CA VAL A 157 1.90 -5.62 11.93
C VAL A 157 3.07 -6.57 12.22
N TRP A 158 4.28 -6.04 12.38
CA TRP A 158 5.41 -6.88 12.81
C TRP A 158 5.16 -7.53 14.18
N TYR A 159 4.69 -6.75 15.14
CA TYR A 159 4.37 -7.22 16.49
C TYR A 159 3.21 -8.23 16.46
N PHE A 160 2.13 -7.91 15.74
CA PHE A 160 0.99 -8.79 15.54
C PHE A 160 1.43 -10.16 14.98
N LEU A 161 2.16 -10.16 13.87
CA LEU A 161 2.57 -11.40 13.22
C LEU A 161 3.58 -12.22 14.03
N ASN A 162 4.46 -11.60 14.82
CA ASN A 162 5.57 -12.31 15.45
C ASN A 162 5.40 -12.54 16.96
N ARG A 163 4.56 -11.75 17.64
CA ARG A 163 4.42 -11.78 19.10
C ARG A 163 3.02 -12.12 19.59
N MET A 164 1.97 -11.93 18.77
CA MET A 164 0.60 -12.20 19.19
C MET A 164 0.14 -13.60 18.79
N ARG A 165 -0.70 -14.23 19.63
CA ARG A 165 -1.32 -15.54 19.33
C ARG A 165 -2.19 -15.49 18.08
N SER A 166 -2.95 -14.43 17.88
CA SER A 166 -3.79 -14.23 16.70
C SER A 166 -2.97 -14.15 15.40
N GLY A 167 -1.80 -13.52 15.44
CA GLY A 167 -0.87 -13.50 14.31
C GLY A 167 -0.26 -14.88 14.00
N LEU A 168 0.00 -15.69 15.05
CA LEU A 168 0.44 -17.07 14.86
C LEU A 168 -0.65 -17.90 14.18
N VAL A 169 -1.90 -17.78 14.63
CA VAL A 169 -3.05 -18.47 14.02
C VAL A 169 -3.24 -18.05 12.57
N LEU A 170 -3.16 -16.75 12.26
CA LEU A 170 -3.26 -16.26 10.89
C LEU A 170 -2.18 -16.88 9.99
N ARG A 171 -0.92 -16.94 10.45
CA ARG A 171 0.18 -17.57 9.70
C ARG A 171 -0.01 -19.08 9.54
N SER A 172 -0.51 -19.80 10.56
CA SER A 172 -0.77 -21.24 10.46
C SER A 172 -1.85 -21.54 9.42
N ILE A 173 -2.90 -20.72 9.31
CA ILE A 173 -3.92 -20.81 8.26
C ILE A 173 -3.32 -20.58 6.88
N GLY A 174 -2.38 -19.66 6.74
CA GLY A 174 -1.69 -19.41 5.48
C GLY A 174 -0.74 -20.54 5.08
N GLU A 175 -0.12 -21.24 6.04
CA GLU A 175 0.76 -22.38 5.76
C GLU A 175 -0.03 -23.63 5.38
N ASP A 176 -1.04 -23.99 6.20
CA ASP A 176 -1.92 -25.15 5.96
C ASP A 176 -3.30 -24.90 6.58
N HIS A 177 -4.27 -24.56 5.72
CA HIS A 177 -5.62 -24.23 6.18
C HIS A 177 -6.40 -25.47 6.63
N ASP A 178 -6.09 -26.68 6.10
CA ASP A 178 -6.79 -27.92 6.46
C ASP A 178 -6.37 -28.37 7.85
N VAL A 179 -5.07 -28.32 8.14
CA VAL A 179 -4.54 -28.60 9.48
C VAL A 179 -5.07 -27.57 10.47
N ALA A 180 -5.08 -26.29 10.13
CA ALA A 180 -5.62 -25.25 11.00
C ALA A 180 -7.12 -25.48 11.28
N HIS A 181 -7.90 -25.91 10.29
CA HIS A 181 -9.31 -26.25 10.46
C HIS A 181 -9.51 -27.45 11.38
N SER A 182 -8.71 -28.50 11.22
CA SER A 182 -8.74 -29.70 12.06
C SER A 182 -8.43 -29.41 13.53
N LEU A 183 -7.65 -28.36 13.80
CA LEU A 183 -7.39 -27.84 15.14
C LEU A 183 -8.52 -26.95 15.69
N GLY A 184 -9.62 -26.75 14.94
CA GLY A 184 -10.80 -26.01 15.36
C GLY A 184 -10.77 -24.49 15.04
N TYR A 185 -9.80 -24.01 14.27
CA TYR A 185 -9.77 -22.60 13.88
C TYR A 185 -10.77 -22.28 12.78
N ARG A 186 -11.42 -21.11 12.89
CA ARG A 186 -12.40 -20.59 11.91
C ARG A 186 -11.68 -19.95 10.72
N VAL A 187 -11.17 -20.76 9.79
CA VAL A 187 -10.36 -20.33 8.63
C VAL A 187 -11.03 -19.18 7.85
N ILE A 188 -12.31 -19.36 7.46
CA ILE A 188 -13.05 -18.36 6.67
C ILE A 188 -13.12 -17.02 7.41
N SER A 189 -13.52 -17.00 8.69
CA SER A 189 -13.67 -15.77 9.46
C SER A 189 -12.34 -15.01 9.60
N ILE A 190 -11.24 -15.74 9.80
CA ILE A 190 -9.91 -15.12 9.95
C ILE A 190 -9.42 -14.56 8.61
N ARG A 191 -9.67 -15.25 7.49
CA ARG A 191 -9.38 -14.74 6.15
C ARG A 191 -10.23 -13.51 5.82
N PHE A 192 -11.53 -13.50 6.19
CA PHE A 192 -12.38 -12.31 6.04
C PHE A 192 -11.80 -11.09 6.76
N LEU A 193 -11.39 -11.23 8.01
CA LEU A 193 -10.78 -10.15 8.78
C LEU A 193 -9.46 -9.67 8.17
N ALA A 194 -8.62 -10.59 7.70
CA ALA A 194 -7.37 -10.25 7.05
C ALA A 194 -7.60 -9.46 5.76
N ILE A 195 -8.54 -9.89 4.91
CA ILE A 195 -8.89 -9.22 3.66
C ILE A 195 -9.48 -7.83 3.93
N THR A 196 -10.37 -7.71 4.93
CA THR A 196 -10.95 -6.42 5.31
C THR A 196 -9.89 -5.44 5.79
N PHE A 197 -8.96 -5.90 6.61
CA PHE A 197 -7.81 -5.10 7.05
C PHE A 197 -6.94 -4.68 5.85
N GLY A 198 -6.65 -5.61 4.93
CA GLY A 198 -5.88 -5.32 3.72
C GLY A 198 -6.54 -4.26 2.84
N GLY A 199 -7.86 -4.37 2.62
CA GLY A 199 -8.62 -3.38 1.86
C GLY A 199 -8.69 -2.01 2.54
N ALA A 200 -8.83 -1.97 3.87
CA ALA A 200 -8.79 -0.72 4.63
C ALA A 200 -7.43 -0.02 4.47
N MET A 201 -6.33 -0.74 4.61
CA MET A 201 -4.98 -0.19 4.46
C MET A 201 -4.70 0.26 3.01
N ALA A 202 -5.16 -0.50 2.01
CA ALA A 202 -5.09 -0.11 0.61
C ALA A 202 -5.91 1.16 0.34
N GLY A 203 -7.12 1.25 0.93
CA GLY A 203 -7.96 2.44 0.86
C GLY A 203 -7.29 3.68 1.45
N VAL A 204 -6.68 3.57 2.64
CA VAL A 204 -5.91 4.66 3.25
C VAL A 204 -4.73 5.07 2.36
N GLY A 205 -4.02 4.10 1.77
CA GLY A 205 -2.95 4.37 0.81
C GLY A 205 -3.43 5.15 -0.41
N GLY A 206 -4.61 4.79 -0.94
CA GLY A 206 -5.28 5.52 -2.02
C GLY A 206 -5.71 6.93 -1.60
N GLY A 207 -6.38 7.07 -0.44
CA GLY A 207 -6.77 8.35 0.12
C GLY A 207 -5.58 9.29 0.35
N TYR A 208 -4.43 8.74 0.74
CA TYR A 208 -3.20 9.51 0.88
C TYR A 208 -2.72 10.11 -0.45
N LEU A 209 -2.87 9.36 -1.56
CA LEU A 209 -2.54 9.89 -2.88
C LEU A 209 -3.38 11.11 -3.24
N SER A 210 -4.71 11.05 -3.03
CA SER A 210 -5.66 12.09 -3.47
C SER A 210 -5.79 13.27 -2.50
N LEU A 211 -5.53 13.07 -1.21
CA LEU A 211 -5.71 14.09 -0.17
C LEU A 211 -4.40 14.77 0.25
N VAL A 212 -3.25 14.11 0.09
CA VAL A 212 -1.96 14.60 0.61
C VAL A 212 -0.93 14.79 -0.49
N ARG A 213 -0.62 13.70 -1.23
CA ARG A 213 0.48 13.72 -2.19
C ARG A 213 0.16 14.55 -3.44
N VAL A 214 -1.03 14.36 -4.01
CA VAL A 214 -1.55 15.12 -5.15
C VAL A 214 -2.94 15.58 -4.75
N PRO A 215 -3.07 16.76 -4.08
CA PRO A 215 -4.31 17.19 -3.46
C PRO A 215 -5.37 17.62 -4.48
N GLN A 216 -5.67 16.73 -5.40
CA GLN A 216 -6.68 16.84 -6.46
C GLN A 216 -7.04 15.44 -6.95
N TRP A 217 -8.24 15.31 -7.49
CA TRP A 217 -8.64 14.07 -8.14
C TRP A 217 -8.21 14.07 -9.61
N THR A 218 -7.56 12.97 -10.00
CA THR A 218 -7.28 12.66 -11.41
C THR A 218 -7.58 11.20 -11.66
N GLU A 219 -8.21 10.91 -12.81
CA GLU A 219 -8.52 9.54 -13.20
C GLU A 219 -7.23 8.70 -13.30
N GLY A 220 -7.29 7.48 -12.77
CA GLY A 220 -6.14 6.55 -12.80
C GLY A 220 -4.95 6.98 -11.94
N MET A 221 -5.13 7.86 -10.94
CA MET A 221 -4.04 8.42 -10.14
C MET A 221 -3.21 7.40 -9.34
N THR A 222 -3.72 6.20 -9.13
CA THR A 222 -2.96 5.10 -8.50
C THR A 222 -1.90 4.51 -9.44
N ALA A 223 -2.14 4.57 -10.77
CA ALA A 223 -1.19 4.19 -11.82
C ALA A 223 -0.45 2.86 -11.57
N GLY A 224 -1.14 1.84 -11.05
CA GLY A 224 -0.55 0.53 -10.74
C GLY A 224 0.14 0.45 -9.38
N ALA A 225 0.00 1.46 -8.51
CA ALA A 225 0.61 1.46 -7.18
C ALA A 225 0.21 0.24 -6.32
N GLY A 226 -1.03 -0.25 -6.47
CA GLY A 226 -1.49 -1.46 -5.80
C GLY A 226 -0.78 -2.72 -6.29
N TRP A 227 -0.49 -2.83 -7.58
CA TRP A 227 0.29 -3.96 -8.10
C TRP A 227 1.76 -3.87 -7.70
N ILE A 228 2.31 -2.65 -7.59
CA ILE A 228 3.64 -2.44 -7.03
C ILE A 228 3.67 -2.87 -5.56
N ALA A 229 2.61 -2.58 -4.80
CA ALA A 229 2.47 -3.03 -3.41
C ALA A 229 2.53 -4.57 -3.30
N LEU A 230 1.84 -5.31 -4.18
CA LEU A 230 1.96 -6.77 -4.29
C LEU A 230 3.39 -7.22 -4.56
N ALA A 231 4.05 -6.61 -5.55
CA ALA A 231 5.44 -6.93 -5.86
C ALA A 231 6.37 -6.69 -4.67
N LEU A 232 6.14 -5.62 -3.88
CA LEU A 232 6.89 -5.31 -2.67
C LEU A 232 6.70 -6.36 -1.56
N VAL A 233 5.51 -6.95 -1.43
CA VAL A 233 5.25 -8.05 -0.48
C VAL A 233 6.12 -9.25 -0.82
N VAL A 234 6.13 -9.66 -2.09
CA VAL A 234 6.97 -10.77 -2.58
C VAL A 234 8.46 -10.44 -2.42
N PHE A 235 8.88 -9.22 -2.80
CA PHE A 235 10.24 -8.70 -2.63
C PHE A 235 10.69 -8.78 -1.17
N SER A 236 9.86 -8.35 -0.25
CA SER A 236 10.18 -8.34 1.19
C SER A 236 10.30 -9.73 1.82
N GLY A 237 9.86 -10.77 1.12
CA GLY A 237 9.74 -12.12 1.68
C GLY A 237 8.72 -12.17 2.82
N TRP A 238 7.63 -11.42 2.70
CA TRP A 238 6.54 -11.29 3.69
C TRP A 238 7.04 -10.82 5.06
N ARG A 239 8.02 -9.91 5.09
CA ARG A 239 8.58 -9.32 6.33
C ARG A 239 8.34 -7.81 6.36
N PRO A 240 7.59 -7.26 7.34
CA PRO A 240 7.22 -5.84 7.38
C PRO A 240 8.41 -4.87 7.33
N GLY A 241 9.51 -5.16 8.04
CA GLY A 241 10.70 -4.30 8.01
C GLY A 241 11.40 -4.25 6.64
N ARG A 242 11.45 -5.38 5.92
CA ARG A 242 12.00 -5.41 4.56
C ARG A 242 11.06 -4.74 3.55
N LEU A 243 9.75 -4.85 3.77
CA LEU A 243 8.74 -4.17 2.99
C LEU A 243 8.91 -2.65 3.06
N LEU A 244 9.13 -2.11 4.26
CA LEU A 244 9.41 -0.69 4.45
C LEU A 244 10.64 -0.25 3.66
N LEU A 245 11.74 -1.00 3.73
CA LEU A 245 12.94 -0.72 2.95
C LEU A 245 12.68 -0.76 1.44
N GLY A 246 11.96 -1.77 0.96
CA GLY A 246 11.59 -1.88 -0.44
C GLY A 246 10.73 -0.72 -0.93
N ALA A 247 9.74 -0.30 -0.14
CA ALA A 247 8.90 0.84 -0.44
C ALA A 247 9.71 2.16 -0.48
N TYR A 248 10.68 2.33 0.42
CA TYR A 248 11.56 3.49 0.42
C TYR A 248 12.52 3.52 -0.77
N ILE A 249 13.03 2.36 -1.21
CA ILE A 249 13.83 2.27 -2.44
C ILE A 249 12.97 2.68 -3.64
N PHE A 250 11.75 2.16 -3.77
CA PHE A 250 10.85 2.50 -4.86
C PHE A 250 10.48 4.00 -4.86
N GLY A 251 10.07 4.52 -3.70
CA GLY A 251 9.75 5.94 -3.53
C GLY A 251 10.96 6.85 -3.80
N GLY A 252 12.15 6.41 -3.38
CA GLY A 252 13.40 7.12 -3.64
C GLY A 252 13.70 7.23 -5.14
N ILE A 253 13.53 6.15 -5.90
CA ILE A 253 13.70 6.15 -7.36
C ILE A 253 12.67 7.07 -8.01
N THR A 254 11.43 7.07 -7.54
CA THR A 254 10.38 7.97 -8.05
C THR A 254 10.72 9.45 -7.78
N ILE A 255 11.20 9.78 -6.59
CA ILE A 255 11.63 11.16 -6.26
C ILE A 255 12.87 11.55 -7.04
N LEU A 256 13.84 10.66 -7.19
CA LEU A 256 15.02 10.90 -8.01
C LEU A 256 14.63 11.19 -9.47
N GLN A 257 13.71 10.40 -10.02
CA GLN A 257 13.17 10.60 -11.36
C GLN A 257 12.57 12.01 -11.53
N LEU A 258 11.70 12.43 -10.58
CA LEU A 258 11.08 13.75 -10.64
C LEU A 258 12.11 14.88 -10.54
N ASN A 259 13.11 14.74 -9.68
CA ASN A 259 14.18 15.73 -9.56
C ASN A 259 15.05 15.81 -10.84
N LEU A 260 15.39 14.67 -11.44
CA LEU A 260 16.14 14.66 -12.71
C LEU A 260 15.36 15.32 -13.85
N GLN A 261 14.04 15.14 -13.89
CA GLN A 261 13.18 15.85 -14.85
C GLN A 261 13.17 17.36 -14.58
N ALA A 262 13.10 17.78 -13.31
CA ALA A 262 13.08 19.20 -12.93
C ALA A 262 14.40 19.93 -13.27
N ILE A 263 15.53 19.24 -13.22
CA ILE A 263 16.87 19.79 -13.57
C ILE A 263 17.05 19.85 -15.10
N GLY A 264 16.13 19.29 -15.90
CA GLY A 264 16.20 19.34 -17.37
C GLY A 264 17.22 18.37 -17.96
N VAL A 265 17.48 17.24 -17.31
CA VAL A 265 18.34 16.20 -17.87
C VAL A 265 17.71 15.67 -19.15
N ASN A 266 18.46 15.71 -20.25
CA ASN A 266 18.03 15.29 -21.60
C ASN A 266 17.89 13.76 -21.73
N ILE A 267 17.09 13.15 -20.85
CA ILE A 267 16.70 11.75 -20.94
C ILE A 267 15.21 11.71 -21.30
N ASN A 268 14.85 10.82 -22.22
CA ASN A 268 13.44 10.65 -22.58
C ASN A 268 12.59 10.35 -21.32
N ILE A 269 11.56 11.16 -21.11
CA ILE A 269 10.67 11.07 -19.93
C ILE A 269 10.09 9.65 -19.79
N ALA A 270 9.77 8.99 -20.90
CA ALA A 270 9.25 7.62 -20.89
C ALA A 270 10.27 6.62 -20.30
N ILE A 271 11.55 6.76 -20.62
CA ILE A 271 12.61 5.91 -20.06
C ILE A 271 12.77 6.16 -18.55
N LEU A 272 12.73 7.43 -18.16
CA LEU A 272 12.80 7.80 -16.75
C LEU A 272 11.61 7.25 -15.95
N SER A 273 10.41 7.27 -16.54
CA SER A 273 9.19 6.72 -15.93
C SER A 273 9.21 5.20 -15.76
N MET A 274 10.03 4.49 -16.53
CA MET A 274 10.24 3.05 -16.38
C MET A 274 11.21 2.71 -15.22
N ALA A 275 12.02 3.66 -14.75
CA ALA A 275 13.07 3.39 -13.75
C ALA A 275 12.59 2.71 -12.47
N PRO A 276 11.47 3.11 -11.82
CA PRO A 276 10.96 2.43 -10.63
C PRO A 276 10.56 0.98 -10.90
N TYR A 277 9.97 0.69 -12.07
CA TYR A 277 9.55 -0.67 -12.45
C TYR A 277 10.77 -1.55 -12.78
N LEU A 278 11.74 -1.02 -13.49
CA LEU A 278 13.00 -1.72 -13.77
C LEU A 278 13.75 -2.05 -12.48
N ALA A 279 13.77 -1.13 -11.51
CA ALA A 279 14.36 -1.36 -10.21
C ALA A 279 13.65 -2.48 -9.42
N THR A 280 12.31 -2.55 -9.48
CA THR A 280 11.57 -3.66 -8.85
C THR A 280 11.86 -4.99 -9.53
N ILE A 281 11.92 -5.04 -10.85
CA ILE A 281 12.29 -6.26 -11.59
C ILE A 281 13.71 -6.70 -11.21
N LEU A 282 14.67 -5.79 -11.23
CA LEU A 282 16.06 -6.07 -10.87
C LEU A 282 16.15 -6.62 -9.43
N ALA A 283 15.43 -5.97 -8.50
CA ALA A 283 15.40 -6.39 -7.11
C ALA A 283 14.78 -7.78 -6.95
N LEU A 284 13.67 -8.09 -7.66
CA LEU A 284 13.07 -9.43 -7.66
C LEU A 284 14.01 -10.48 -8.23
N VAL A 285 14.73 -10.18 -9.31
CA VAL A 285 15.73 -11.08 -9.91
C VAL A 285 16.85 -11.38 -8.90
N LEU A 286 17.45 -10.33 -8.30
CA LEU A 286 18.52 -10.50 -7.31
C LEU A 286 18.10 -11.35 -6.12
N ILE A 287 16.87 -11.16 -5.62
CA ILE A 287 16.35 -11.95 -4.51
C ILE A 287 16.04 -13.38 -4.94
N SER A 288 15.52 -13.57 -6.14
CA SER A 288 15.26 -14.90 -6.69
C SER A 288 16.54 -15.72 -6.79
N VAL A 289 17.61 -15.11 -7.29
CA VAL A 289 18.94 -15.76 -7.36
C VAL A 289 19.50 -16.08 -5.96
N SER A 290 19.32 -15.19 -4.98
CA SER A 290 19.78 -15.42 -3.61
C SER A 290 18.97 -16.48 -2.86
N ARG A 291 17.75 -16.82 -3.32
CA ARG A 291 16.87 -17.83 -2.73
C ARG A 291 17.23 -19.28 -3.03
N LEU A 292 18.26 -19.58 -3.78
CA LEU A 292 18.75 -20.96 -3.97
C LEU A 292 19.09 -21.67 -2.64
N HIS A 293 19.06 -20.98 -1.52
CA HIS A 293 19.36 -21.50 -0.17
C HIS A 293 18.17 -21.53 0.83
N GLY A 294 16.89 -21.36 0.40
CA GLY A 294 15.82 -21.47 1.40
C GLY A 294 14.40 -21.18 0.92
N LYS A 295 13.56 -22.20 0.90
CA LYS A 295 12.09 -22.18 0.70
C LYS A 295 11.33 -21.43 1.83
N ARG A 296 11.80 -20.29 2.34
CA ARG A 296 11.22 -19.64 3.53
C ARG A 296 10.67 -18.25 3.20
N GLY A 297 9.39 -18.18 2.81
CA GLY A 297 8.74 -16.88 2.64
C GLY A 297 7.27 -16.94 2.30
N ALA A 298 6.92 -17.56 1.17
CA ALA A 298 5.52 -17.64 0.73
C ALA A 298 4.72 -18.62 1.62
N PRO A 299 3.50 -18.23 2.03
CA PRO A 299 2.59 -19.17 2.70
C PRO A 299 2.26 -20.37 1.81
N GLY A 300 2.20 -21.57 2.40
CA GLY A 300 2.00 -22.81 1.64
C GLY A 300 0.64 -22.94 0.94
N CYS A 301 -0.37 -22.23 1.45
CA CYS A 301 -1.73 -22.18 0.89
C CYS A 301 -2.03 -20.89 0.13
N LEU A 302 -1.00 -20.09 -0.26
CA LEU A 302 -1.22 -18.86 -1.00
C LEU A 302 -1.96 -19.14 -2.32
N GLY A 303 -3.09 -18.46 -2.53
CA GLY A 303 -3.92 -18.60 -3.72
C GLY A 303 -4.78 -19.87 -3.78
N LYS A 304 -4.73 -20.75 -2.75
CA LYS A 304 -5.55 -21.96 -2.68
C LYS A 304 -6.90 -21.68 -2.03
N SER A 305 -7.97 -22.13 -2.68
CA SER A 305 -9.32 -22.08 -2.11
C SER A 305 -9.44 -23.08 -0.95
N PHE A 306 -10.13 -22.67 0.11
CA PHE A 306 -10.49 -23.55 1.21
C PHE A 306 -11.92 -24.04 1.01
N VAL A 307 -12.09 -25.35 0.86
CA VAL A 307 -13.40 -26.00 0.76
C VAL A 307 -13.66 -26.68 2.09
N LYS A 308 -14.79 -26.31 2.72
CA LYS A 308 -15.20 -26.84 4.02
C LYS A 308 -15.84 -28.23 3.87
#